data_a0fcf8d2e0413ac4f75b2167701e7452
#
_entry.id   a0fcf8d2e0413ac4f75b2167701e7452
#
_cell.length_a   1.000
_cell.length_b   1.000
_cell.length_c   1.000
_cell.angle_alpha   90.00
_cell.angle_beta   90.00
_cell.angle_gamma   90.00
#
_symmetry.space_group_name_H-M   'P 1'
#
loop_
_entity.id
_entity.type
_entity.pdbx_description
1 polymer ?
#
loop_
_entity_poly.entity_id
_entity_poly.type
_entity_poly.pdbx_seq_one_letter_code
_entity_poly.pdbx_strand_id
1 'polypeptide(L)'
;MLILTVVGYLGIEMTQFTAIIASAGVAIGLALSGTLQNVAGGVVLLVLRPFRVGDYISAQGYEGTVKSILIFHTTLVTIDNKVVTIPNGALSSGSIINYTQMETRRIDLEFNLAHGIDLDCVSNAIIAIAKQDKRILTEPDVVVIPTISQLAISIDLRFWCKTGDYWDVLADMNKQVYDYLVREKVALPYSKIDIIKQA
;
A
#
# COMPACT_ATOMS: atom_id res chain seq x y z
N MET A 1 -23.65 -13.46 40.28
CA MET A 1 -23.89 -14.76 40.93
C MET A 1 -24.37 -14.59 42.36
N LEU A 2 -23.68 -13.91 43.29
CA LEU A 2 -24.02 -13.73 44.68
C LEU A 2 -25.43 -13.11 44.89
N ILE A 3 -25.80 -12.10 44.13
CA ILE A 3 -27.13 -11.47 44.18
C ILE A 3 -28.23 -12.46 43.78
N LEU A 4 -28.02 -13.26 42.74
CA LEU A 4 -28.98 -14.28 42.31
C LEU A 4 -29.17 -15.38 43.36
N THR A 5 -28.10 -15.80 44.06
CA THR A 5 -28.20 -16.78 45.16
C THR A 5 -29.00 -16.27 46.34
N VAL A 6 -28.82 -15.01 46.73
CA VAL A 6 -29.57 -14.37 47.85
C VAL A 6 -31.04 -14.18 47.49
N VAL A 7 -31.38 -13.74 46.27
CA VAL A 7 -32.77 -13.59 45.81
C VAL A 7 -33.49 -14.94 45.75
N GLY A 8 -32.81 -16.03 45.31
CA GLY A 8 -33.36 -17.39 45.33
C GLY A 8 -33.65 -17.90 46.72
N TYR A 9 -32.84 -17.52 47.72
CA TYR A 9 -33.06 -17.91 49.11
C TYR A 9 -34.29 -17.17 49.71
N LEU A 10 -34.67 -16.02 49.20
CA LEU A 10 -35.85 -15.24 49.59
C LEU A 10 -37.15 -15.73 48.97
N GLY A 11 -37.14 -16.84 48.17
CA GLY A 11 -38.32 -17.44 47.59
C GLY A 11 -38.94 -16.67 46.42
N ILE A 12 -38.21 -15.72 45.83
CA ILE A 12 -38.67 -14.94 44.67
C ILE A 12 -38.47 -15.76 43.39
N GLU A 13 -39.48 -15.75 42.50
CA GLU A 13 -39.37 -16.40 41.19
C GLU A 13 -38.17 -15.86 40.38
N MET A 14 -37.13 -16.67 40.28
CA MET A 14 -35.86 -16.34 39.66
C MET A 14 -35.96 -16.13 38.14
N THR A 15 -36.98 -16.70 37.50
CA THR A 15 -37.12 -16.73 36.03
C THR A 15 -37.16 -15.33 35.42
N GLN A 16 -37.93 -14.42 36.05
CA GLN A 16 -38.04 -13.01 35.56
C GLN A 16 -36.75 -12.23 35.74
N PHE A 17 -36.06 -12.37 36.86
CA PHE A 17 -34.77 -11.73 37.12
C PHE A 17 -33.69 -12.24 36.17
N THR A 18 -33.66 -13.54 35.91
CA THR A 18 -32.71 -14.12 34.95
C THR A 18 -32.95 -13.59 33.54
N ALA A 19 -34.21 -13.45 33.13
CA ALA A 19 -34.57 -12.90 31.82
C ALA A 19 -34.12 -11.43 31.67
N ILE A 20 -34.32 -10.61 32.71
CA ILE A 20 -33.90 -9.20 32.73
C ILE A 20 -32.36 -9.10 32.64
N ILE A 21 -31.64 -9.87 33.47
CA ILE A 21 -30.16 -9.86 33.45
C ILE A 21 -29.64 -10.34 32.12
N ALA A 22 -30.22 -11.40 31.55
CA ALA A 22 -29.83 -11.92 30.25
C ALA A 22 -30.04 -10.90 29.13
N SER A 23 -31.22 -10.23 29.12
CA SER A 23 -31.52 -9.19 28.13
C SER A 23 -30.61 -7.97 28.26
N ALA A 24 -30.35 -7.55 29.51
CA ALA A 24 -29.41 -6.46 29.79
C ALA A 24 -27.97 -6.85 29.34
N GLY A 25 -27.56 -8.07 29.61
CA GLY A 25 -26.26 -8.59 29.19
C GLY A 25 -26.07 -8.61 27.68
N VAL A 26 -27.09 -9.02 26.92
CA VAL A 26 -27.10 -8.95 25.45
C VAL A 26 -27.03 -7.50 24.98
N ALA A 27 -27.81 -6.60 25.55
CA ALA A 27 -27.81 -5.19 25.17
C ALA A 27 -26.43 -4.53 25.41
N ILE A 28 -25.82 -4.77 26.57
CA ILE A 28 -24.46 -4.29 26.88
C ILE A 28 -23.43 -4.92 25.95
N GLY A 29 -23.52 -6.24 25.70
CA GLY A 29 -22.63 -6.94 24.77
C GLY A 29 -22.66 -6.36 23.37
N LEU A 30 -23.84 -6.08 22.84
CA LEU A 30 -24.01 -5.43 21.54
C LEU A 30 -23.47 -3.99 21.54
N ALA A 31 -23.73 -3.22 22.59
CA ALA A 31 -23.24 -1.85 22.71
C ALA A 31 -21.71 -1.76 22.76
N LEU A 32 -21.03 -2.76 23.35
CA LEU A 32 -19.57 -2.79 23.51
C LEU A 32 -18.87 -3.59 22.41
N SER A 33 -19.61 -4.25 21.51
CA SER A 33 -19.03 -5.18 20.51
C SER A 33 -17.96 -4.54 19.65
N GLY A 34 -18.18 -3.30 19.16
CA GLY A 34 -17.20 -2.57 18.34
C GLY A 34 -15.93 -2.21 19.11
N THR A 35 -16.06 -1.85 20.38
CA THR A 35 -14.89 -1.56 21.24
C THR A 35 -14.09 -2.84 21.49
N LEU A 36 -14.75 -3.94 21.78
CA LEU A 36 -14.11 -5.22 22.00
C LEU A 36 -13.42 -5.75 20.74
N GLN A 37 -14.03 -5.55 19.57
CA GLN A 37 -13.42 -5.87 18.28
C GLN A 37 -12.11 -5.10 18.07
N ASN A 38 -12.06 -3.81 18.43
CA ASN A 38 -10.84 -3.02 18.32
C ASN A 38 -9.74 -3.48 19.29
N VAL A 39 -10.10 -3.86 20.52
CA VAL A 39 -9.16 -4.44 21.50
C VAL A 39 -8.61 -5.76 20.97
N ALA A 40 -9.48 -6.66 20.53
CA ALA A 40 -9.08 -7.95 19.95
C ALA A 40 -8.18 -7.74 18.72
N GLY A 41 -8.55 -6.82 17.83
CA GLY A 41 -7.72 -6.42 16.69
C GLY A 41 -6.34 -5.91 17.10
N GLY A 42 -6.28 -5.06 18.13
CA GLY A 42 -5.01 -4.57 18.69
C GLY A 42 -4.10 -5.69 19.20
N VAL A 43 -4.67 -6.65 19.92
CA VAL A 43 -3.94 -7.85 20.39
C VAL A 43 -3.42 -8.66 19.20
N VAL A 44 -4.24 -8.91 18.17
CA VAL A 44 -3.84 -9.63 16.96
C VAL A 44 -2.67 -8.92 16.27
N LEU A 45 -2.74 -7.59 16.08
CA LEU A 45 -1.67 -6.82 15.46
C LEU A 45 -0.36 -6.88 16.24
N LEU A 46 -0.42 -6.84 17.58
CA LEU A 46 0.77 -6.90 18.44
C LEU A 46 1.39 -8.30 18.50
N VAL A 47 0.59 -9.37 18.39
CA VAL A 47 1.05 -10.77 18.42
C VAL A 47 1.58 -11.20 17.05
N LEU A 48 0.78 -11.05 15.98
CA LEU A 48 1.14 -11.50 14.64
C LEU A 48 2.11 -10.55 13.93
N ARG A 49 2.09 -9.27 14.28
CA ARG A 49 2.98 -8.22 13.76
C ARG A 49 3.06 -8.18 12.23
N PRO A 50 1.94 -8.04 11.51
CA PRO A 50 1.96 -7.87 10.05
C PRO A 50 2.71 -6.59 9.63
N PHE A 51 2.83 -5.63 10.54
CA PHE A 51 3.67 -4.44 10.45
C PHE A 51 4.18 -4.05 11.84
N ARG A 52 5.18 -3.18 11.87
CA ARG A 52 5.79 -2.65 13.09
C ARG A 52 5.73 -1.14 13.10
N VAL A 53 5.95 -0.53 14.28
CA VAL A 53 6.17 0.92 14.38
C VAL A 53 7.41 1.28 13.56
N GLY A 54 7.29 2.28 12.69
CA GLY A 54 8.31 2.69 11.73
C GLY A 54 8.08 2.16 10.31
N ASP A 55 7.25 1.13 10.10
CA ASP A 55 6.94 0.63 8.77
C ASP A 55 6.06 1.64 8.01
N TYR A 56 6.29 1.76 6.69
CA TYR A 56 5.41 2.47 5.77
C TYR A 56 4.40 1.48 5.19
N ILE A 57 3.12 1.73 5.45
CA ILE A 57 2.04 0.83 5.07
C ILE A 57 0.92 1.56 4.32
N SER A 58 0.18 0.81 3.50
CA SER A 58 -1.12 1.22 2.96
C SER A 58 -2.20 0.33 3.52
N ALA A 59 -3.22 0.91 4.13
CA ALA A 59 -4.35 0.20 4.72
C ALA A 59 -5.58 1.10 4.80
N GLN A 60 -6.77 0.54 4.58
CA GLN A 60 -8.06 1.27 4.66
C GLN A 60 -8.10 2.55 3.80
N GLY A 61 -7.40 2.57 2.65
CA GLY A 61 -7.34 3.72 1.76
C GLY A 61 -6.40 4.85 2.20
N TYR A 62 -5.60 4.62 3.24
CA TYR A 62 -4.60 5.57 3.72
C TYR A 62 -3.20 4.97 3.63
N GLU A 63 -2.21 5.84 3.39
CA GLU A 63 -0.81 5.47 3.36
C GLU A 63 -0.01 6.33 4.34
N GLY A 64 0.94 5.71 5.03
CA GLY A 64 1.79 6.43 5.98
C GLY A 64 2.69 5.54 6.81
N THR A 65 3.58 6.19 7.54
CA THR A 65 4.46 5.51 8.49
C THR A 65 3.71 5.24 9.80
N VAL A 66 3.78 4.02 10.30
CA VAL A 66 3.19 3.62 11.57
C VAL A 66 3.90 4.35 12.71
N LYS A 67 3.20 5.28 13.37
CA LYS A 67 3.72 6.02 14.51
C LYS A 67 3.55 5.26 15.82
N SER A 68 2.38 4.63 16.02
CA SER A 68 2.07 3.88 17.24
C SER A 68 0.92 2.90 17.02
N ILE A 69 0.97 1.79 17.76
CA ILE A 69 -0.11 0.80 17.83
C ILE A 69 -0.62 0.86 19.28
N LEU A 70 -1.84 1.37 19.47
CA LEU A 70 -2.50 1.49 20.76
C LEU A 70 -3.57 0.39 20.92
N ILE A 71 -4.19 0.29 22.08
CA ILE A 71 -5.16 -0.79 22.36
C ILE A 71 -6.34 -0.79 21.38
N PHE A 72 -6.87 0.38 21.03
CA PHE A 72 -8.09 0.51 20.22
C PHE A 72 -7.79 0.89 18.77
N HIS A 73 -6.69 1.57 18.52
CA HIS A 73 -6.36 2.14 17.21
C HIS A 73 -4.86 2.16 16.96
N THR A 74 -4.52 2.21 15.69
CA THR A 74 -3.17 2.43 15.17
C THR A 74 -3.11 3.82 14.55
N THR A 75 -2.02 4.54 14.76
CA THR A 75 -1.79 5.88 14.23
C THR A 75 -0.75 5.82 13.12
N LEU A 76 -1.07 6.38 11.95
CA LEU A 76 -0.15 6.58 10.84
C LEU A 76 0.18 8.07 10.69
N VAL A 77 1.36 8.37 10.17
CA VAL A 77 1.76 9.70 9.71
C VAL A 77 1.99 9.62 8.20
N THR A 78 1.23 10.39 7.45
CA THR A 78 1.35 10.45 5.99
C THR A 78 2.60 11.22 5.57
N ILE A 79 2.98 11.10 4.28
CA ILE A 79 4.17 11.77 3.75
C ILE A 79 4.05 13.31 3.79
N ASP A 80 2.82 13.85 3.78
CA ASP A 80 2.51 15.28 3.94
C ASP A 80 2.25 15.68 5.40
N ASN A 81 2.72 14.84 6.36
CA ASN A 81 2.71 15.06 7.81
C ASN A 81 1.32 15.16 8.45
N LYS A 82 0.30 14.51 7.88
CA LYS A 82 -1.01 14.36 8.49
C LYS A 82 -1.03 13.14 9.39
N VAL A 83 -1.82 13.19 10.46
CA VAL A 83 -2.04 12.07 11.38
C VAL A 83 -3.34 11.37 11.02
N VAL A 84 -3.28 10.09 10.71
CA VAL A 84 -4.43 9.24 10.45
C VAL A 84 -4.56 8.22 11.58
N THR A 85 -5.75 8.14 12.17
CA THR A 85 -6.05 7.17 13.21
C THR A 85 -7.02 6.12 12.68
N ILE A 86 -6.59 4.86 12.66
CA ILE A 86 -7.37 3.74 12.11
C ILE A 86 -7.72 2.78 13.24
N PRO A 87 -9.00 2.38 13.40
CA PRO A 87 -9.42 1.38 14.38
C PRO A 87 -8.73 0.03 14.11
N ASN A 88 -8.22 -0.61 15.18
CA ASN A 88 -7.47 -1.87 15.04
C ASN A 88 -8.32 -3.02 14.48
N GLY A 89 -9.62 -3.05 14.77
CA GLY A 89 -10.54 -4.04 14.22
C GLY A 89 -10.57 -4.03 12.69
N ALA A 90 -10.57 -2.82 12.09
CA ALA A 90 -10.53 -2.65 10.65
C ALA A 90 -9.18 -3.07 10.05
N LEU A 91 -8.07 -2.78 10.73
CA LEU A 91 -6.74 -3.19 10.29
C LEU A 91 -6.55 -4.71 10.38
N SER A 92 -6.97 -5.32 11.49
CA SER A 92 -6.77 -6.76 11.69
C SER A 92 -7.59 -7.66 10.76
N SER A 93 -8.71 -7.15 10.22
CA SER A 93 -9.59 -7.86 9.29
C SER A 93 -9.44 -7.45 7.84
N GLY A 94 -8.74 -6.34 7.55
CA GLY A 94 -8.55 -5.81 6.22
C GLY A 94 -7.23 -6.21 5.57
N SER A 95 -7.08 -5.88 4.28
CA SER A 95 -5.81 -6.02 3.57
C SER A 95 -4.86 -4.91 3.96
N ILE A 96 -3.59 -5.26 4.15
CA ILE A 96 -2.51 -4.33 4.48
C ILE A 96 -1.37 -4.55 3.48
N ILE A 97 -0.90 -3.48 2.87
CA ILE A 97 0.31 -3.49 2.06
C ILE A 97 1.43 -2.91 2.92
N ASN A 98 2.47 -3.70 3.18
CA ASN A 98 3.66 -3.23 3.90
C ASN A 98 4.79 -3.02 2.88
N TYR A 99 5.20 -1.78 2.70
CA TYR A 99 6.22 -1.40 1.71
C TYR A 99 7.64 -1.53 2.24
N THR A 100 7.82 -1.64 3.57
CA THR A 100 9.14 -1.63 4.23
C THR A 100 9.54 -2.97 4.83
N GLN A 101 8.63 -3.94 4.90
CA GLN A 101 8.90 -5.25 5.46
C GLN A 101 9.95 -6.04 4.66
N MET A 102 9.95 -5.87 3.33
CA MET A 102 10.92 -6.51 2.46
C MET A 102 12.12 -5.60 2.25
N GLU A 103 13.32 -6.17 2.23
CA GLU A 103 14.58 -5.42 2.08
C GLU A 103 14.74 -4.80 0.70
N THR A 104 14.08 -5.36 -0.30
CA THR A 104 14.16 -4.93 -1.70
C THR A 104 12.79 -4.65 -2.26
N ARG A 105 12.72 -3.67 -3.18
CA ARG A 105 11.51 -3.30 -3.93
C ARG A 105 11.81 -3.20 -5.41
N ARG A 106 10.82 -3.56 -6.23
CA ARG A 106 10.86 -3.35 -7.66
C ARG A 106 10.36 -1.94 -7.99
N ILE A 107 11.08 -1.28 -8.89
CA ILE A 107 10.67 -0.04 -9.52
C ILE A 107 10.23 -0.37 -10.94
N ASP A 108 9.05 0.10 -11.29
CA ASP A 108 8.47 -0.01 -12.63
C ASP A 108 8.32 1.42 -13.17
N LEU A 109 9.02 1.74 -14.26
CA LEU A 109 8.99 3.04 -14.94
C LEU A 109 8.46 2.87 -16.35
N GLU A 110 7.48 3.66 -16.73
CA GLU A 110 6.89 3.64 -18.06
C GLU A 110 7.28 4.90 -18.85
N PHE A 111 7.77 4.71 -20.07
CA PHE A 111 8.07 5.77 -21.01
C PHE A 111 7.35 5.54 -22.33
N ASN A 112 6.60 6.54 -22.78
CA ASN A 112 5.86 6.48 -24.02
C ASN A 112 6.67 7.13 -25.15
N LEU A 113 6.91 6.40 -26.23
CA LEU A 113 7.72 6.78 -27.37
C LEU A 113 6.91 6.75 -28.67
N ALA A 114 7.31 7.53 -29.67
CA ALA A 114 6.66 7.50 -30.98
C ALA A 114 7.03 6.24 -31.77
N HIS A 115 6.22 5.92 -32.79
CA HIS A 115 6.55 4.87 -33.74
C HIS A 115 7.73 5.26 -34.63
N GLY A 116 8.43 4.23 -35.13
CA GLY A 116 9.55 4.42 -36.07
C GLY A 116 10.91 4.59 -35.41
N ILE A 117 11.02 4.35 -34.09
CA ILE A 117 12.30 4.31 -33.37
C ILE A 117 12.92 2.90 -33.42
N ASP A 118 14.23 2.84 -33.28
CA ASP A 118 14.95 1.57 -33.07
C ASP A 118 14.79 1.16 -31.59
N LEU A 119 13.85 0.22 -31.34
CA LEU A 119 13.52 -0.25 -30.02
C LEU A 119 14.67 -0.96 -29.33
N ASP A 120 15.45 -1.73 -30.06
CA ASP A 120 16.57 -2.49 -29.50
C ASP A 120 17.68 -1.54 -29.07
N CYS A 121 17.97 -0.53 -29.86
CA CYS A 121 18.96 0.49 -29.53
C CYS A 121 18.54 1.27 -28.25
N VAL A 122 17.30 1.74 -28.20
CA VAL A 122 16.78 2.50 -27.04
C VAL A 122 16.71 1.61 -25.79
N SER A 123 16.19 0.39 -25.90
CA SER A 123 16.11 -0.54 -24.77
C SER A 123 17.47 -0.88 -24.18
N ASN A 124 18.46 -1.19 -25.03
CA ASN A 124 19.82 -1.50 -24.59
C ASN A 124 20.49 -0.29 -23.91
N ALA A 125 20.26 0.91 -24.41
CA ALA A 125 20.79 2.12 -23.80
C ALA A 125 20.16 2.40 -22.43
N ILE A 126 18.85 2.24 -22.28
CA ILE A 126 18.15 2.39 -20.99
C ILE A 126 18.63 1.35 -19.98
N ILE A 127 18.81 0.09 -20.40
CA ILE A 127 19.39 -0.97 -19.56
C ILE A 127 20.81 -0.59 -19.12
N ALA A 128 21.63 -0.06 -20.03
CA ALA A 128 22.99 0.36 -19.72
C ALA A 128 23.02 1.52 -18.71
N ILE A 129 22.10 2.49 -18.82
CA ILE A 129 21.93 3.57 -17.86
C ILE A 129 21.59 3.00 -16.48
N ALA A 130 20.60 2.11 -16.40
CA ALA A 130 20.18 1.50 -15.14
C ALA A 130 21.33 0.69 -14.49
N LYS A 131 22.11 -0.06 -15.26
CA LYS A 131 23.25 -0.84 -14.76
C LYS A 131 24.44 0.00 -14.26
N GLN A 132 24.49 1.29 -14.57
CA GLN A 132 25.51 2.20 -14.03
C GLN A 132 25.23 2.65 -12.59
N ASP A 133 23.96 2.63 -12.16
CA ASP A 133 23.60 3.00 -10.79
C ASP A 133 23.86 1.83 -9.84
N LYS A 134 24.81 2.01 -8.92
CA LYS A 134 25.22 0.99 -7.94
C LYS A 134 24.14 0.60 -6.92
N ARG A 135 23.07 1.41 -6.80
CA ARG A 135 21.91 1.14 -5.92
C ARG A 135 20.95 0.13 -6.54
N ILE A 136 21.03 -0.05 -7.87
CA ILE A 136 20.23 -1.04 -8.58
C ILE A 136 20.90 -2.41 -8.43
N LEU A 137 20.08 -3.40 -8.07
CA LEU A 137 20.56 -4.77 -7.87
C LEU A 137 20.88 -5.42 -9.21
N THR A 138 21.92 -6.24 -9.21
CA THR A 138 22.30 -7.03 -10.40
C THR A 138 21.40 -8.24 -10.63
N GLU A 139 20.78 -8.72 -9.55
CA GLU A 139 19.84 -9.84 -9.58
C GLU A 139 18.59 -9.50 -8.74
N PRO A 140 17.37 -9.62 -9.29
CA PRO A 140 17.04 -9.97 -10.70
C PRO A 140 17.52 -8.90 -11.69
N ASP A 141 17.85 -9.31 -12.92
CA ASP A 141 18.38 -8.40 -13.95
C ASP A 141 17.39 -7.29 -14.31
N VAL A 142 17.92 -6.19 -14.83
CA VAL A 142 17.12 -5.07 -15.38
C VAL A 142 16.43 -5.56 -16.65
N VAL A 143 15.11 -5.36 -16.71
CA VAL A 143 14.28 -5.80 -17.84
C VAL A 143 13.57 -4.61 -18.45
N VAL A 144 13.57 -4.55 -19.78
CA VAL A 144 12.77 -3.61 -20.57
C VAL A 144 11.74 -4.39 -21.36
N ILE A 145 10.46 -4.04 -21.21
CA ILE A 145 9.34 -4.69 -21.88
C ILE A 145 8.66 -3.66 -22.77
N PRO A 146 8.79 -3.76 -24.10
CA PRO A 146 8.05 -2.90 -25.01
C PRO A 146 6.61 -3.38 -25.17
N THR A 147 5.66 -2.46 -25.14
CA THR A 147 4.24 -2.68 -25.46
C THR A 147 3.86 -1.76 -26.61
N ILE A 148 3.46 -2.34 -27.74
CA ILE A 148 3.16 -1.59 -28.96
C ILE A 148 1.64 -1.35 -29.02
N SER A 149 1.22 -0.08 -29.05
CA SER A 149 -0.15 0.36 -29.25
C SER A 149 -0.30 1.11 -30.58
N GLN A 150 -1.50 1.49 -30.96
CA GLN A 150 -1.74 2.26 -32.18
C GLN A 150 -1.15 3.68 -32.15
N LEU A 151 -1.06 4.30 -30.96
CA LEU A 151 -0.67 5.69 -30.79
C LEU A 151 0.79 5.87 -30.34
N ALA A 152 1.33 4.88 -29.64
CA ALA A 152 2.64 4.96 -29.01
C ALA A 152 3.24 3.57 -28.77
N ILE A 153 4.52 3.56 -28.50
CA ILE A 153 5.23 2.41 -27.97
C ILE A 153 5.55 2.72 -26.51
N SER A 154 4.96 1.94 -25.57
CA SER A 154 5.27 2.03 -24.15
C SER A 154 6.46 1.13 -23.84
N ILE A 155 7.44 1.66 -23.14
CA ILE A 155 8.60 0.90 -22.64
C ILE A 155 8.49 0.83 -21.12
N ASP A 156 8.28 -0.37 -20.57
CA ASP A 156 8.32 -0.64 -19.14
C ASP A 156 9.72 -1.04 -18.73
N LEU A 157 10.42 -0.15 -18.03
CA LEU A 157 11.71 -0.43 -17.40
C LEU A 157 11.48 -0.95 -15.98
N ARG A 158 11.92 -2.18 -15.72
CA ARG A 158 11.76 -2.85 -14.42
C ARG A 158 13.10 -3.23 -13.83
N PHE A 159 13.33 -2.83 -12.59
CA PHE A 159 14.56 -3.15 -11.87
C PHE A 159 14.31 -3.16 -10.35
N TRP A 160 15.26 -3.70 -9.60
CA TRP A 160 15.17 -3.84 -8.17
C TRP A 160 16.22 -2.99 -7.46
N CYS A 161 15.84 -2.41 -6.31
CA CYS A 161 16.74 -1.69 -5.43
C CYS A 161 16.43 -2.01 -3.97
N LYS A 162 17.28 -1.54 -3.05
CA LYS A 162 16.96 -1.60 -1.62
C LYS A 162 15.77 -0.70 -1.32
N THR A 163 14.91 -1.14 -0.40
CA THR A 163 13.69 -0.42 -0.02
C THR A 163 13.98 1.01 0.46
N GLY A 164 15.09 1.23 1.17
CA GLY A 164 15.49 2.56 1.64
C GLY A 164 15.88 3.53 0.52
N ASP A 165 16.35 3.03 -0.62
CA ASP A 165 16.82 3.83 -1.76
C ASP A 165 15.72 4.06 -2.80
N TYR A 166 14.51 3.50 -2.58
CA TYR A 166 13.44 3.43 -3.58
C TYR A 166 13.09 4.78 -4.20
N TRP A 167 12.85 5.79 -3.39
CA TRP A 167 12.39 7.11 -3.86
C TRP A 167 13.49 7.89 -4.58
N ASP A 168 14.72 7.81 -4.08
CA ASP A 168 15.87 8.47 -4.68
C ASP A 168 16.23 7.84 -6.03
N VAL A 169 16.27 6.52 -6.09
CA VAL A 169 16.54 5.77 -7.34
C VAL A 169 15.41 6.00 -8.36
N LEU A 170 14.15 6.01 -7.92
CA LEU A 170 13.01 6.31 -8.78
C LEU A 170 13.15 7.69 -9.45
N ALA A 171 13.45 8.73 -8.66
CA ALA A 171 13.57 10.09 -9.15
C ALA A 171 14.78 10.25 -10.09
N ASP A 172 15.94 9.72 -9.69
CA ASP A 172 17.17 9.80 -10.46
C ASP A 172 17.05 9.06 -11.79
N MET A 173 16.47 7.87 -11.79
CA MET A 173 16.32 7.04 -12.99
C MET A 173 15.32 7.68 -13.97
N ASN A 174 14.20 8.23 -13.49
CA ASN A 174 13.28 8.99 -14.34
C ASN A 174 14.01 10.12 -15.06
N LYS A 175 14.84 10.88 -14.33
CA LYS A 175 15.58 12.00 -14.89
C LYS A 175 16.64 11.53 -15.90
N GLN A 176 17.43 10.49 -15.55
CA GLN A 176 18.51 10.01 -16.42
C GLN A 176 17.99 9.45 -17.75
N VAL A 177 16.88 8.69 -17.69
CA VAL A 177 16.25 8.18 -18.91
C VAL A 177 15.67 9.32 -19.74
N TYR A 178 14.99 10.29 -19.11
CA TYR A 178 14.48 11.46 -19.80
C TYR A 178 15.60 12.26 -20.48
N ASP A 179 16.69 12.53 -19.77
CA ASP A 179 17.86 13.27 -20.32
C ASP A 179 18.47 12.51 -21.51
N TYR A 180 18.52 11.18 -21.45
CA TYR A 180 18.95 10.35 -22.58
C TYR A 180 18.02 10.50 -23.78
N LEU A 181 16.70 10.36 -23.58
CA LEU A 181 15.71 10.45 -24.66
C LEU A 181 15.77 11.83 -25.37
N VAL A 182 15.94 12.91 -24.60
CA VAL A 182 16.06 14.27 -25.13
C VAL A 182 17.37 14.44 -25.91
N ARG A 183 18.51 13.96 -25.37
CA ARG A 183 19.83 14.07 -26.01
C ARG A 183 19.88 13.33 -27.34
N GLU A 184 19.36 12.13 -27.39
CA GLU A 184 19.31 11.30 -28.60
C GLU A 184 18.15 11.68 -29.53
N LYS A 185 17.37 12.71 -29.18
CA LYS A 185 16.21 13.18 -29.96
C LYS A 185 15.21 12.04 -30.26
N VAL A 186 15.04 11.13 -29.31
CA VAL A 186 14.05 10.07 -29.44
C VAL A 186 12.66 10.69 -29.44
N ALA A 187 11.88 10.41 -30.49
CA ALA A 187 10.59 11.04 -30.68
C ALA A 187 9.60 10.59 -29.60
N LEU A 188 8.95 11.55 -28.96
CA LEU A 188 7.82 11.32 -28.05
C LEU A 188 6.51 11.23 -28.86
N PRO A 189 5.49 10.54 -28.36
CA PRO A 189 4.22 10.43 -29.06
C PRO A 189 3.53 11.80 -29.15
N TYR A 190 3.15 12.21 -30.37
CA TYR A 190 2.33 13.37 -30.61
C TYR A 190 0.92 12.94 -30.94
N SER A 191 -0.08 13.66 -30.50
CA SER A 191 -1.45 13.56 -31.04
C SER A 191 -1.42 14.13 -32.47
N LYS A 192 -1.32 13.27 -33.49
CA LYS A 192 -1.53 13.69 -34.88
C LYS A 192 -3.03 13.88 -35.11
N ILE A 193 -3.44 15.12 -35.27
CA ILE A 193 -4.76 15.45 -35.78
C ILE A 193 -4.61 15.53 -37.32
N ASP A 194 -4.94 14.42 -38.01
CA ASP A 194 -5.04 14.43 -39.47
C ASP A 194 -6.34 15.16 -39.85
N ILE A 195 -6.20 16.42 -40.31
CA ILE A 195 -7.31 17.18 -40.88
C ILE A 195 -7.49 16.65 -42.32
N ILE A 196 -8.38 15.68 -42.48
CA ILE A 196 -8.82 15.22 -43.82
C ILE A 196 -9.67 16.35 -44.39
N LYS A 197 -9.11 17.17 -45.28
CA LYS A 197 -9.89 18.04 -46.13
C LYS A 197 -10.63 17.15 -47.13
N GLN A 198 -11.91 16.93 -46.91
CA GLN A 198 -12.79 16.41 -47.97
C GLN A 198 -12.84 17.44 -49.10
N ALA A 199 -12.40 17.00 -50.27
CA ALA A 199 -12.52 17.76 -51.53
C ALA A 199 -13.96 17.68 -52.07
#